data_e0d31dac363ebde3a62eb9961ee001bb
#
_entry.id   e0d31dac363ebde3a62eb9961ee001bb
#
_cell.length_a   1.000
_cell.length_b   1.000
_cell.length_c   1.000
_cell.angle_alpha   90.00
_cell.angle_beta   90.00
_cell.angle_gamma   90.00
#
_symmetry.space_group_name_H-M   'P 1'
#
loop_
_entity.id
_entity.type
_entity.pdbx_description
1 polymer ?
#
loop_
_entity_poly.entity_id
_entity_poly.type
_entity_poly.pdbx_seq_one_letter_code
_entity_poly.pdbx_strand_id
1 'polypeptide(L)'
;MDAVSTKECAFHCIDCLIPSLRDVINDTLEDDGLEEVNDFARQLAKQERIWGEAEFVRYKALLAAVGQPDLTYAVQLIKEAGQYELHSDVAQTWDYAELVLREKYPDLPEELFQTPQAAQIGQRMLDDRLGIITDYGLIRRTDGEPLLVFEPEHEKEMFSGPQMEGL
;
A
#
# COMPACT_ATOMS: atom_id res chain seq x y z
N MET A 1 15.89 -20.12 -33.89
CA MET A 1 14.47 -20.04 -34.15
C MET A 1 13.67 -19.65 -32.94
N ASP A 2 13.78 -20.45 -31.93
CA ASP A 2 12.99 -20.22 -30.73
C ASP A 2 13.31 -18.90 -30.06
N ALA A 3 14.57 -18.49 -30.12
CA ALA A 3 14.97 -17.20 -29.54
C ALA A 3 14.29 -16.02 -30.23
N VAL A 4 14.07 -16.14 -31.53
CA VAL A 4 13.39 -15.09 -32.28
C VAL A 4 11.92 -15.00 -31.88
N SER A 5 11.28 -16.17 -31.77
CA SER A 5 9.87 -16.21 -31.32
C SER A 5 9.69 -15.61 -29.96
N THR A 6 10.62 -15.87 -29.04
CA THR A 6 10.54 -15.34 -27.68
C THR A 6 10.60 -13.80 -27.68
N LYS A 7 11.43 -13.22 -28.53
CA LYS A 7 11.55 -11.77 -28.61
C LYS A 7 10.32 -11.09 -29.18
N GLU A 8 9.57 -11.83 -29.99
CA GLU A 8 8.37 -11.26 -30.61
C GLU A 8 7.14 -11.44 -29.73
N CYS A 9 7.24 -12.19 -28.66
CA CYS A 9 6.11 -12.39 -27.77
C CYS A 9 5.95 -11.20 -26.84
N ALA A 10 4.71 -10.71 -26.75
CA ALA A 10 4.33 -9.68 -25.78
C ALA A 10 3.51 -10.34 -24.68
N PHE A 11 3.78 -9.95 -23.42
CA PHE A 11 3.06 -10.47 -22.28
C PHE A 11 2.26 -9.35 -21.63
N HIS A 12 1.07 -9.67 -21.17
CA HIS A 12 0.18 -8.71 -20.54
C HIS A 12 -0.58 -9.39 -19.41
N CYS A 13 -0.60 -8.74 -18.25
CA CYS A 13 -1.34 -9.24 -17.11
C CYS A 13 -2.81 -8.84 -17.25
N ILE A 14 -3.67 -9.84 -17.47
CA ILE A 14 -5.11 -9.61 -17.61
C ILE A 14 -5.77 -9.59 -16.24
N ASP A 15 -5.34 -10.46 -15.34
CA ASP A 15 -5.90 -10.59 -14.01
C ASP A 15 -4.79 -10.73 -12.99
N CYS A 16 -4.99 -10.15 -11.82
CA CYS A 16 -4.00 -10.15 -10.77
C CYS A 16 -4.68 -10.29 -9.42
N LEU A 17 -4.22 -11.24 -8.61
CA LEU A 17 -4.74 -11.43 -7.25
C LEU A 17 -4.47 -10.22 -6.36
N ILE A 18 -3.54 -9.38 -6.75
CA ILE A 18 -3.22 -8.13 -6.06
C ILE A 18 -3.47 -6.99 -7.04
N PRO A 19 -4.70 -6.43 -7.06
CA PRO A 19 -5.07 -5.42 -8.07
C PRO A 19 -4.12 -4.22 -8.13
N SER A 20 -3.57 -3.81 -6.99
CA SER A 20 -2.67 -2.65 -6.94
C SER A 20 -1.36 -2.86 -7.68
N LEU A 21 -1.01 -4.11 -8.01
CA LEU A 21 0.22 -4.41 -8.74
C LEU A 21 0.01 -4.65 -10.24
N ARG A 22 -1.23 -4.65 -10.69
CA ARG A 22 -1.53 -4.97 -12.08
C ARG A 22 -0.78 -4.07 -13.07
N ASP A 23 -0.86 -2.78 -12.85
CA ASP A 23 -0.21 -1.81 -13.74
C ASP A 23 1.30 -1.89 -13.64
N VAL A 24 1.82 -2.08 -12.43
CA VAL A 24 3.26 -2.23 -12.21
C VAL A 24 3.79 -3.47 -12.94
N ILE A 25 3.04 -4.58 -12.88
CA ILE A 25 3.41 -5.81 -13.58
C ILE A 25 3.42 -5.58 -15.10
N ASN A 26 2.39 -4.91 -15.63
CA ASN A 26 2.32 -4.63 -17.05
C ASN A 26 3.44 -3.70 -17.52
N ASP A 27 3.74 -2.67 -16.75
CA ASP A 27 4.83 -1.76 -17.06
C ASP A 27 6.17 -2.50 -17.05
N THR A 28 6.37 -3.39 -16.08
CA THR A 28 7.59 -4.18 -16.01
C THR A 28 7.71 -5.14 -17.20
N LEU A 29 6.59 -5.74 -17.62
CA LEU A 29 6.58 -6.63 -18.78
C LEU A 29 6.89 -5.88 -20.08
N GLU A 30 6.41 -4.64 -20.21
CA GLU A 30 6.71 -3.81 -21.38
C GLU A 30 8.20 -3.48 -21.48
N ASP A 31 8.89 -3.40 -20.35
CA ASP A 31 10.33 -3.11 -20.30
C ASP A 31 11.18 -4.40 -20.28
N ASP A 32 10.66 -5.48 -20.83
CA ASP A 32 11.36 -6.77 -20.91
C ASP A 32 11.68 -7.36 -19.52
N GLY A 33 10.87 -7.05 -18.53
CA GLY A 33 11.07 -7.46 -17.16
C GLY A 33 10.38 -8.76 -16.77
N LEU A 34 10.23 -9.70 -17.70
CA LEU A 34 9.58 -10.98 -17.41
C LEU A 34 10.25 -11.74 -16.26
N GLU A 35 11.57 -11.69 -16.19
CA GLU A 35 12.29 -12.35 -15.10
C GLU A 35 11.97 -11.73 -13.75
N GLU A 36 11.84 -10.40 -13.72
CA GLU A 36 11.49 -9.69 -12.48
C GLU A 36 10.09 -10.08 -12.01
N VAL A 37 9.15 -10.19 -12.94
CA VAL A 37 7.78 -10.60 -12.61
C VAL A 37 7.78 -12.04 -12.10
N ASN A 38 8.54 -12.93 -12.74
CA ASN A 38 8.66 -14.32 -12.31
C ASN A 38 9.30 -14.44 -10.94
N ASP A 39 10.33 -13.63 -10.66
CA ASP A 39 10.97 -13.61 -9.36
C ASP A 39 10.01 -13.15 -8.28
N PHE A 40 9.27 -12.09 -8.55
CA PHE A 40 8.25 -11.60 -7.62
C PHE A 40 7.22 -12.68 -7.34
N ALA A 41 6.69 -13.31 -8.40
CA ALA A 41 5.67 -14.36 -8.27
C ALA A 41 6.19 -15.53 -7.43
N ARG A 42 7.45 -15.88 -7.63
CA ARG A 42 8.10 -16.98 -6.91
C ARG A 42 8.26 -16.65 -5.43
N GLN A 43 8.72 -15.43 -5.14
CA GLN A 43 8.87 -14.95 -3.77
C GLN A 43 7.52 -14.90 -3.05
N LEU A 44 6.50 -14.40 -3.73
CA LEU A 44 5.16 -14.30 -3.17
C LEU A 44 4.57 -15.69 -2.90
N ALA A 45 4.70 -16.61 -3.86
CA ALA A 45 4.18 -17.96 -3.70
C ALA A 45 4.86 -18.69 -2.52
N LYS A 46 6.15 -18.45 -2.35
CA LYS A 46 6.90 -19.03 -1.24
C LYS A 46 6.38 -18.49 0.10
N GLN A 47 6.13 -17.19 0.16
CA GLN A 47 5.65 -16.56 1.39
C GLN A 47 4.20 -16.93 1.68
N GLU A 48 3.37 -17.05 0.64
CA GLU A 48 1.96 -17.40 0.78
C GLU A 48 1.77 -18.73 1.49
N ARG A 49 2.71 -19.67 1.33
CA ARG A 49 2.67 -20.96 2.02
C ARG A 49 2.88 -20.82 3.53
N ILE A 50 3.53 -19.74 3.95
CA ILE A 50 3.83 -19.47 5.36
C ILE A 50 2.73 -18.62 5.98
N TRP A 51 2.21 -17.66 5.23
CA TRP A 51 1.18 -16.75 5.69
C TRP A 51 -0.18 -17.43 5.76
N GLY A 52 -0.99 -17.04 6.76
CA GLY A 52 -2.42 -17.30 6.73
C GLY A 52 -3.13 -16.26 5.89
N GLU A 53 -4.44 -16.37 5.85
CA GLU A 53 -5.28 -15.44 5.08
C GLU A 53 -5.14 -14.00 5.59
N ALA A 54 -5.11 -13.82 6.89
CA ALA A 54 -5.02 -12.48 7.49
C ALA A 54 -3.73 -11.77 7.10
N GLU A 55 -2.61 -12.48 7.07
CA GLU A 55 -1.32 -11.92 6.70
C GLU A 55 -1.29 -11.54 5.22
N PHE A 56 -1.91 -12.35 4.37
CA PHE A 56 -1.99 -12.03 2.95
C PHE A 56 -2.86 -10.80 2.69
N VAL A 57 -3.98 -10.68 3.39
CA VAL A 57 -4.83 -9.49 3.30
C VAL A 57 -4.07 -8.25 3.77
N ARG A 58 -3.29 -8.37 4.85
CA ARG A 58 -2.44 -7.27 5.33
C ARG A 58 -1.44 -6.84 4.26
N TYR A 59 -0.83 -7.79 3.58
CA TYR A 59 0.10 -7.48 2.49
C TYR A 59 -0.60 -6.75 1.35
N LYS A 60 -1.79 -7.20 0.96
CA LYS A 60 -2.58 -6.52 -0.09
C LYS A 60 -2.92 -5.09 0.32
N ALA A 61 -3.32 -4.91 1.58
CA ALA A 61 -3.62 -3.58 2.11
C ALA A 61 -2.38 -2.68 2.09
N LEU A 62 -1.24 -3.24 2.47
CA LEU A 62 0.02 -2.49 2.47
C LEU A 62 0.39 -2.02 1.06
N LEU A 63 0.28 -2.90 0.07
CA LEU A 63 0.55 -2.52 -1.32
C LEU A 63 -0.41 -1.44 -1.83
N ALA A 64 -1.70 -1.55 -1.46
CA ALA A 64 -2.68 -0.54 -1.82
C ALA A 64 -2.35 0.81 -1.17
N ALA A 65 -1.88 0.78 0.08
CA ALA A 65 -1.57 1.99 0.83
C ALA A 65 -0.35 2.72 0.29
N VAL A 66 0.69 1.99 -0.11
CA VAL A 66 1.92 2.63 -0.59
C VAL A 66 1.80 3.15 -2.01
N GLY A 67 0.72 2.83 -2.72
CA GLY A 67 0.45 3.37 -4.05
C GLY A 67 0.90 2.44 -5.16
N GLN A 68 1.88 2.85 -5.95
CA GLN A 68 2.39 2.05 -7.07
C GLN A 68 3.87 1.74 -6.89
N PRO A 69 4.21 0.84 -5.96
CA PRO A 69 5.61 0.47 -5.75
C PRO A 69 6.11 -0.35 -6.95
N ASP A 70 7.41 -0.28 -7.21
CA ASP A 70 8.01 -1.19 -8.17
C ASP A 70 8.07 -2.61 -7.56
N LEU A 71 8.38 -3.59 -8.40
CA LEU A 71 8.39 -4.98 -7.93
C LEU A 71 9.50 -5.26 -6.92
N THR A 72 10.61 -4.53 -7.02
CA THR A 72 11.70 -4.66 -6.04
C THR A 72 11.21 -4.27 -4.64
N TYR A 73 10.48 -3.16 -4.54
CA TYR A 73 9.92 -2.73 -3.26
C TYR A 73 8.82 -3.67 -2.80
N ALA A 74 7.99 -4.17 -3.74
CA ALA A 74 6.95 -5.13 -3.39
C ALA A 74 7.55 -6.41 -2.77
N VAL A 75 8.69 -6.88 -3.27
CA VAL A 75 9.40 -8.01 -2.67
C VAL A 75 9.93 -7.64 -1.28
N GLN A 76 10.47 -6.44 -1.14
CA GLN A 76 10.97 -5.99 0.15
C GLN A 76 9.85 -5.96 1.18
N LEU A 77 8.65 -5.51 0.79
CA LEU A 77 7.50 -5.45 1.68
C LEU A 77 7.03 -6.83 2.12
N ILE A 78 7.27 -7.88 1.33
CA ILE A 78 6.99 -9.25 1.77
C ILE A 78 7.75 -9.54 3.07
N LYS A 79 9.01 -9.14 3.13
CA LYS A 79 9.87 -9.37 4.30
C LYS A 79 9.51 -8.45 5.46
N GLU A 80 9.00 -7.26 5.16
CA GLU A 80 8.73 -6.25 6.17
C GLU A 80 7.26 -6.20 6.61
N ALA A 81 6.41 -7.05 6.05
CA ALA A 81 4.97 -7.01 6.31
C ALA A 81 4.63 -7.14 7.80
N GLY A 82 5.47 -7.82 8.57
CA GLY A 82 5.29 -7.96 10.02
C GLY A 82 5.46 -6.67 10.80
N GLN A 83 6.03 -5.63 10.17
CA GLN A 83 6.21 -4.33 10.81
C GLN A 83 4.98 -3.43 10.66
N TYR A 84 3.93 -3.94 10.05
CA TYR A 84 2.68 -3.21 9.81
C TYR A 84 1.52 -3.95 10.46
N GLU A 85 0.47 -3.21 10.75
CA GLU A 85 -0.76 -3.79 11.28
C GLU A 85 -1.94 -3.30 10.45
N LEU A 86 -2.92 -4.18 10.29
CA LEU A 86 -4.16 -3.88 9.56
C LEU A 86 -5.33 -3.90 10.52
N HIS A 87 -6.10 -2.82 10.51
CA HIS A 87 -7.34 -2.71 11.27
C HIS A 87 -8.51 -2.72 10.29
N SER A 88 -9.07 -3.88 10.06
CA SER A 88 -10.11 -4.08 9.04
C SER A 88 -11.44 -3.41 9.40
N ASP A 89 -11.63 -3.06 10.66
CA ASP A 89 -12.83 -2.37 11.14
C ASP A 89 -12.76 -0.85 10.97
N VAL A 90 -11.64 -0.31 10.54
CA VAL A 90 -11.46 1.12 10.34
C VAL A 90 -11.64 1.44 8.87
N ALA A 91 -12.75 2.09 8.53
CA ALA A 91 -13.10 2.45 7.16
C ALA A 91 -13.13 3.95 6.91
N GLN A 92 -13.22 4.75 7.95
CA GLN A 92 -13.39 6.21 7.84
C GLN A 92 -12.51 6.93 8.85
N THR A 93 -12.36 8.23 8.63
CA THR A 93 -11.51 9.07 9.48
C THR A 93 -11.88 8.99 10.96
N TRP A 94 -13.15 8.99 11.27
CA TRP A 94 -13.59 8.93 12.67
C TRP A 94 -13.31 7.56 13.31
N ASP A 95 -13.36 6.48 12.53
CA ASP A 95 -12.99 5.17 13.05
C ASP A 95 -11.53 5.15 13.49
N TYR A 96 -10.68 5.80 12.71
CA TYR A 96 -9.27 5.92 13.04
C TYR A 96 -9.06 6.77 14.28
N ALA A 97 -9.77 7.89 14.36
CA ALA A 97 -9.71 8.75 15.55
C ALA A 97 -10.15 7.99 16.79
N GLU A 98 -11.22 7.23 16.69
CA GLU A 98 -11.71 6.42 17.81
C GLU A 98 -10.66 5.38 18.23
N LEU A 99 -10.06 4.70 17.28
CA LEU A 99 -9.01 3.71 17.57
C LEU A 99 -7.86 4.33 18.36
N VAL A 100 -7.35 5.47 17.88
CA VAL A 100 -6.23 6.15 18.51
C VAL A 100 -6.59 6.66 19.89
N LEU A 101 -7.76 7.25 20.04
CA LEU A 101 -8.20 7.78 21.33
C LEU A 101 -8.43 6.67 22.35
N ARG A 102 -8.97 5.52 21.91
CA ARG A 102 -9.15 4.39 22.82
C ARG A 102 -7.80 3.82 23.28
N GLU A 103 -6.82 3.84 22.40
CA GLU A 103 -5.47 3.40 22.75
C GLU A 103 -4.80 4.32 23.76
N LYS A 104 -4.97 5.63 23.58
CA LYS A 104 -4.36 6.63 24.45
C LYS A 104 -5.13 6.89 25.73
N TYR A 105 -6.45 6.85 25.65
CA TYR A 105 -7.34 7.22 26.76
C TYR A 105 -8.45 6.18 26.90
N PRO A 106 -8.13 4.98 27.38
CA PRO A 106 -9.13 3.90 27.44
C PRO A 106 -10.32 4.21 28.34
N ASP A 107 -10.18 5.14 29.28
CA ASP A 107 -11.25 5.53 30.20
C ASP A 107 -12.11 6.69 29.70
N LEU A 108 -11.87 7.18 28.50
CA LEU A 108 -12.61 8.32 27.95
C LEU A 108 -14.06 7.89 27.69
N PRO A 109 -15.06 8.76 28.03
CA PRO A 109 -16.46 8.45 27.71
C PRO A 109 -16.69 8.28 26.23
N GLU A 110 -17.56 7.33 25.90
CA GLU A 110 -17.79 6.95 24.51
C GLU A 110 -18.28 8.09 23.63
N GLU A 111 -19.07 9.00 24.21
CA GLU A 111 -19.60 10.12 23.45
C GLU A 111 -18.51 11.03 22.88
N LEU A 112 -17.34 11.05 23.48
CA LEU A 112 -16.25 11.93 23.05
C LEU A 112 -15.51 11.39 21.84
N PHE A 113 -15.64 10.11 21.52
CA PHE A 113 -14.95 9.51 20.34
C PHE A 113 -15.57 9.96 19.01
N GLN A 114 -16.82 10.39 19.02
CA GLN A 114 -17.53 10.76 17.80
C GLN A 114 -17.80 12.26 17.71
N THR A 115 -16.88 13.06 18.22
CA THR A 115 -16.97 14.51 18.14
C THR A 115 -16.20 15.03 16.93
N PRO A 116 -16.52 16.25 16.44
CA PRO A 116 -15.73 16.87 15.38
C PRO A 116 -14.27 17.04 15.74
N GLN A 117 -13.96 17.30 17.01
CA GLN A 117 -12.60 17.44 17.48
C GLN A 117 -11.84 16.11 17.37
N ALA A 118 -12.50 15.00 17.70
CA ALA A 118 -11.91 13.67 17.53
C ALA A 118 -11.63 13.39 16.07
N ALA A 119 -12.58 13.69 15.18
CA ALA A 119 -12.40 13.49 13.75
C ALA A 119 -11.22 14.28 13.21
N GLN A 120 -10.96 15.48 13.74
CA GLN A 120 -9.80 16.28 13.33
C GLN A 120 -8.48 15.60 13.69
N ILE A 121 -8.44 14.90 14.80
CA ILE A 121 -7.25 14.13 15.19
C ILE A 121 -6.98 13.05 14.15
N GLY A 122 -8.00 12.29 13.79
CA GLY A 122 -7.88 11.25 12.77
C GLY A 122 -7.43 11.81 11.43
N GLN A 123 -8.01 12.93 11.01
CA GLN A 123 -7.65 13.56 9.74
C GLN A 123 -6.19 14.01 9.74
N ARG A 124 -5.72 14.59 10.82
CA ARG A 124 -4.32 15.01 10.94
C ARG A 124 -3.38 13.81 10.82
N MET A 125 -3.73 12.69 11.44
CA MET A 125 -2.92 11.50 11.37
C MET A 125 -2.87 10.93 9.95
N LEU A 126 -3.98 11.00 9.21
CA LEU A 126 -3.99 10.60 7.81
C LEU A 126 -3.14 11.55 6.95
N ASP A 127 -3.24 12.85 7.21
CA ASP A 127 -2.44 13.85 6.48
C ASP A 127 -0.94 13.63 6.70
N ASP A 128 -0.57 13.21 7.91
CA ASP A 128 0.82 12.91 8.26
C ASP A 128 1.25 11.50 7.85
N ARG A 129 0.38 10.76 7.21
CA ARG A 129 0.62 9.38 6.73
C ARG A 129 1.00 8.41 7.86
N LEU A 130 0.52 8.67 9.06
CA LEU A 130 0.71 7.76 10.19
C LEU A 130 -0.16 6.51 10.06
N GLY A 131 -1.17 6.57 9.21
CA GLY A 131 -1.99 5.46 8.80
C GLY A 131 -2.63 5.79 7.48
N ILE A 132 -3.01 4.79 6.71
CA ILE A 132 -3.67 4.97 5.41
C ILE A 132 -4.86 4.04 5.37
N ILE A 133 -6.04 4.59 5.06
CA ILE A 133 -7.27 3.80 4.94
C ILE A 133 -7.35 3.25 3.53
N THR A 134 -7.47 1.93 3.43
CA THR A 134 -7.60 1.22 2.15
C THR A 134 -8.94 0.49 2.12
N ASP A 135 -9.24 -0.14 1.00
CA ASP A 135 -10.44 -0.98 0.88
C ASP A 135 -10.43 -2.15 1.84
N TYR A 136 -9.27 -2.51 2.38
CA TYR A 136 -9.12 -3.61 3.32
C TYR A 136 -9.16 -3.14 4.78
N GLY A 137 -9.11 -1.82 5.00
CA GLY A 137 -9.05 -1.22 6.32
C GLY A 137 -7.85 -0.30 6.48
N LEU A 138 -7.58 0.10 7.70
CA LEU A 138 -6.45 0.99 8.00
C LEU A 138 -5.17 0.17 8.11
N ILE A 139 -4.14 0.59 7.37
CA ILE A 139 -2.80 0.04 7.51
C ILE A 139 -1.91 1.09 8.16
N ARG A 140 -1.09 0.68 9.13
CA ARG A 140 -0.13 1.57 9.80
C ARG A 140 1.08 0.77 10.27
N ARG A 141 2.18 1.46 10.50
CA ARG A 141 3.38 0.83 11.05
C ARG A 141 3.20 0.62 12.55
N THR A 142 3.74 -0.50 13.05
CA THR A 142 3.69 -0.81 14.47
C THR A 142 4.58 0.10 15.31
N ASP A 143 5.58 0.74 14.69
CA ASP A 143 6.49 1.65 15.38
C ASP A 143 6.00 3.11 15.41
N GLY A 144 4.85 3.40 14.81
CA GLY A 144 4.29 4.75 14.79
C GLY A 144 4.89 5.70 13.77
N GLU A 145 5.80 5.22 12.93
CA GLU A 145 6.40 6.05 11.89
C GLU A 145 5.48 6.15 10.66
N PRO A 146 5.64 7.22 9.85
CA PRO A 146 4.82 7.37 8.64
C PRO A 146 5.11 6.29 7.60
N LEU A 147 4.12 6.01 6.75
CA LEU A 147 4.29 5.13 5.61
C LEU A 147 4.90 5.87 4.44
N LEU A 148 5.74 5.16 3.68
CA LEU A 148 6.24 5.66 2.42
C LEU A 148 5.16 5.47 1.36
N VAL A 149 4.92 6.49 0.53
CA VAL A 149 3.94 6.43 -0.54
C VAL A 149 4.64 6.70 -1.87
N PHE A 150 4.36 5.85 -2.86
CA PHE A 150 4.88 6.00 -4.22
C PHE A 150 3.84 6.74 -5.07
N GLU A 151 4.28 7.77 -5.76
CA GLU A 151 3.42 8.55 -6.65
C GLU A 151 3.81 8.27 -8.09
N PRO A 152 2.84 8.27 -9.01
CA PRO A 152 3.16 8.15 -10.43
C PRO A 152 4.11 9.24 -10.87
N GLU A 153 5.06 8.88 -11.72
CA GLU A 153 6.10 9.81 -12.13
C GLU A 153 5.55 11.05 -12.83
N HIS A 154 4.52 10.90 -13.65
CA HIS A 154 3.93 12.03 -14.34
C HIS A 154 3.29 13.04 -13.40
N GLU A 155 2.77 12.58 -12.25
CA GLU A 155 2.24 13.48 -11.23
C GLU A 155 3.35 14.28 -10.59
N LYS A 156 4.49 13.68 -10.36
CA LYS A 156 5.64 14.38 -9.81
C LYS A 156 6.10 15.50 -10.72
N GLU A 157 6.11 15.26 -12.02
CA GLU A 157 6.50 16.26 -12.98
C GLU A 157 5.53 17.43 -13.01
N MET A 158 4.24 17.14 -13.01
CA MET A 158 3.21 18.17 -13.00
C MET A 158 3.26 18.99 -11.72
N PHE A 159 3.52 18.35 -10.62
CA PHE A 159 3.56 19.00 -9.33
C PHE A 159 4.78 19.92 -9.18
N SER A 160 5.93 19.47 -9.65
CA SER A 160 7.18 20.23 -9.54
C SER A 160 7.15 21.52 -10.36
N GLY A 161 6.65 21.45 -11.59
CA GLY A 161 6.65 22.59 -12.49
C GLY A 161 5.89 23.79 -11.94
N PRO A 162 4.61 23.63 -11.59
CA PRO A 162 3.83 24.75 -11.08
C PRO A 162 4.39 25.34 -9.80
N GLN A 163 4.92 24.54 -8.94
CA GLN A 163 5.46 25.02 -7.69
C GLN A 163 6.64 25.96 -7.88
N MET A 164 7.51 25.64 -8.80
CA MET A 164 8.68 26.44 -9.05
C MET A 164 8.32 27.80 -9.63
N GLU A 165 7.27 27.86 -10.42
CA GLU A 165 6.79 29.10 -10.98
C GLU A 165 6.11 29.99 -9.96
N GLY A 166 5.56 29.39 -8.93
CA GLY A 166 4.88 30.13 -7.88
C GLY A 166 5.80 30.99 -7.04
N LEU A 167 7.06 30.81 -7.24
CA LEU A 167 8.05 31.59 -6.51
C LEU A 167 8.40 32.86 -7.24
#